data_a00a7d8e850a7f891e234d27d8e3db87
#
_entry.id   a00a7d8e850a7f891e234d27d8e3db87
#
_cell.length_a   1.000
_cell.length_b   1.000
_cell.length_c   1.000
_cell.angle_alpha   90.00
_cell.angle_beta   90.00
_cell.angle_gamma   90.00
#
_symmetry.space_group_name_H-M   'P 1'
#
loop_
_entity.id
_entity.type
_entity.pdbx_description
1 polymer ?
#
loop_
_entity_poly.entity_id
_entity_poly.type
_entity_poly.pdbx_seq_one_letter_code
_entity_poly.pdbx_strand_id
1 'polypeptide(L)'
;MKFIEFTISTTGEASELVSDILWNYTNYGVAICDVNDVIELIEKRRDTWDYVDDKLVENGSTEVLVKAYVAVEESEAASVGIRGDLEALAQNAEGNLFVGTLETVKREVDGDDWIEIWRKHYRPMRFGRVWVCPEWIEHEVGEGEVEVKIDSNMAFGTGEHETTSMCIELIQDYMRPTDLVIDVGCGSGILGIAAIKLGAKEAILTDIDFVAVKSANHNCELNGMSEKATVAHSNLLDDTSVKGDLVVANITADVLKILSKSILNNVKDNGFS
;
A
#
# COMPACT_ATOMS: atom_id res chain seq x y z
N MET A 1 -18.28 13.25 -2.72
CA MET A 1 -18.72 12.38 -1.60
C MET A 1 -18.10 12.90 -0.33
N LYS A 2 -18.83 12.96 0.81
CA LYS A 2 -18.30 13.54 2.05
C LYS A 2 -17.71 12.45 2.94
N PHE A 3 -16.57 12.75 3.57
CA PHE A 3 -15.85 11.88 4.50
C PHE A 3 -15.57 12.60 5.81
N ILE A 4 -15.29 11.82 6.84
CA ILE A 4 -14.70 12.32 8.08
C ILE A 4 -13.22 11.93 8.08
N GLU A 5 -12.34 12.92 8.09
CA GLU A 5 -10.91 12.76 8.36
C GLU A 5 -10.70 12.61 9.86
N PHE A 6 -10.08 11.51 10.27
CA PHE A 6 -9.54 11.32 11.61
C PHE A 6 -8.04 11.59 11.55
N THR A 7 -7.57 12.52 12.35
CA THR A 7 -6.14 12.84 12.50
C THR A 7 -5.70 12.49 13.91
N ILE A 8 -4.74 11.60 14.06
CA ILE A 8 -4.20 11.15 15.33
C ILE A 8 -2.76 11.62 15.48
N SER A 9 -2.45 12.32 16.59
CA SER A 9 -1.11 12.75 16.95
C SER A 9 -0.36 11.65 17.68
N THR A 10 0.79 11.23 17.16
CA THR A 10 1.60 10.16 17.72
C THR A 10 3.11 10.44 17.56
N THR A 11 3.96 9.46 17.80
CA THR A 11 5.42 9.54 17.60
C THR A 11 5.83 8.72 16.37
N GLY A 12 7.05 8.94 15.85
CA GLY A 12 7.59 8.14 14.76
C GLY A 12 7.64 6.63 15.09
N GLU A 13 7.97 6.28 16.34
CA GLU A 13 8.04 4.88 16.78
C GLU A 13 6.66 4.19 16.85
N ALA A 14 5.58 4.95 17.10
CA ALA A 14 4.24 4.43 17.22
C ALA A 14 3.35 4.67 15.99
N SER A 15 3.84 5.38 14.99
CA SER A 15 3.06 5.75 13.80
C SER A 15 2.52 4.54 13.04
N GLU A 16 3.32 3.49 12.87
CA GLU A 16 2.90 2.25 12.22
C GLU A 16 1.79 1.53 13.01
N LEU A 17 1.90 1.49 14.35
CA LEU A 17 0.88 0.86 15.19
C LEU A 17 -0.44 1.62 15.14
N VAL A 18 -0.37 2.97 15.11
CA VAL A 18 -1.56 3.80 14.95
C VAL A 18 -2.15 3.63 13.56
N SER A 19 -1.31 3.53 12.53
CA SER A 19 -1.72 3.23 11.16
C SER A 19 -2.47 1.90 11.07
N ASP A 20 -1.92 0.84 11.65
CA ASP A 20 -2.55 -0.49 11.69
C ASP A 20 -3.92 -0.47 12.40
N ILE A 21 -4.05 0.30 13.48
CA ILE A 21 -5.35 0.51 14.14
C ILE A 21 -6.33 1.16 13.18
N LEU A 22 -5.92 2.24 12.50
CA LEU A 22 -6.80 2.99 11.62
C LEU A 22 -7.24 2.20 10.40
N TRP A 23 -6.40 1.31 9.87
CA TRP A 23 -6.75 0.42 8.77
C TRP A 23 -7.94 -0.49 9.07
N ASN A 24 -8.22 -0.81 10.34
CA ASN A 24 -9.40 -1.60 10.72
C ASN A 24 -10.73 -0.85 10.54
N TYR A 25 -10.68 0.47 10.36
CA TYR A 25 -11.85 1.36 10.33
C TYR A 25 -12.06 2.11 9.01
N THR A 26 -11.15 1.93 8.05
CA THR A 26 -11.25 2.61 6.76
C THR A 26 -10.95 1.68 5.60
N ASN A 27 -11.66 1.91 4.48
CA ASN A 27 -11.36 1.32 3.17
C ASN A 27 -10.77 2.37 2.20
N TYR A 28 -10.54 3.60 2.68
CA TYR A 28 -10.19 4.74 1.83
C TYR A 28 -8.73 5.19 1.97
N GLY A 29 -7.96 4.54 2.84
CA GLY A 29 -6.54 4.78 3.01
C GLY A 29 -6.18 5.43 4.36
N VAL A 30 -4.92 5.19 4.74
CA VAL A 30 -4.26 5.80 5.90
C VAL A 30 -3.01 6.50 5.42
N ALA A 31 -2.76 7.72 5.88
CA ALA A 31 -1.57 8.50 5.56
C ALA A 31 -0.79 8.84 6.82
N ILE A 32 0.52 8.59 6.82
CA ILE A 32 1.45 9.00 7.86
C ILE A 32 2.12 10.29 7.38
N CYS A 33 1.98 11.37 8.15
CA CYS A 33 2.54 12.68 7.84
C CYS A 33 3.56 13.04 8.92
N ASP A 34 4.86 12.98 8.60
CA ASP A 34 5.90 13.52 9.48
C ASP A 34 5.92 15.05 9.35
N VAL A 35 5.79 15.75 10.48
CA VAL A 35 5.81 17.22 10.50
C VAL A 35 7.16 17.75 10.00
N ASN A 36 8.24 17.02 10.18
CA ASN A 36 9.56 17.42 9.67
C ASN A 36 9.63 17.39 8.15
N ASP A 37 9.02 16.41 7.51
CA ASP A 37 8.91 16.33 6.04
C ASP A 37 8.08 17.50 5.50
N VAL A 38 7.03 17.89 6.22
CA VAL A 38 6.19 19.03 5.88
C VAL A 38 6.96 20.35 6.04
N ILE A 39 7.74 20.51 7.10
CA ILE A 39 8.58 21.69 7.33
C ILE A 39 9.67 21.81 6.25
N GLU A 40 10.34 20.73 5.91
CA GLU A 40 11.36 20.72 4.84
C GLU A 40 10.77 21.06 3.46
N LEU A 41 9.53 20.61 3.18
CA LEU A 41 8.80 20.98 1.97
C LEU A 41 8.37 22.45 1.95
N ILE A 42 7.97 23.01 3.10
CA ILE A 42 7.60 24.43 3.25
C ILE A 42 8.82 25.33 3.06
N GLU A 43 9.97 24.98 3.65
CA GLU A 43 11.22 25.75 3.48
C GLU A 43 11.71 25.76 2.03
N LYS A 44 11.50 24.67 1.29
CA LYS A 44 11.85 24.54 -0.13
C LYS A 44 10.87 25.21 -1.09
N ARG A 45 9.62 25.47 -0.67
CA ARG A 45 8.53 25.99 -1.53
C ARG A 45 7.66 27.01 -0.82
N ARG A 46 8.16 28.23 -0.60
CA ARG A 46 7.43 29.32 0.08
C ARG A 46 6.17 29.86 -0.63
N ASP A 47 5.85 29.44 -1.85
CA ASP A 47 4.87 30.16 -2.67
C ASP A 47 3.51 29.47 -2.88
N THR A 48 3.21 28.31 -2.26
CA THR A 48 1.98 27.55 -2.63
C THR A 48 1.18 26.89 -1.50
N TRP A 49 1.45 27.16 -0.22
CA TRP A 49 0.72 26.53 0.88
C TRP A 49 0.00 27.51 1.79
N ASP A 50 -1.31 27.69 1.57
CA ASP A 50 -2.21 28.51 2.39
C ASP A 50 -2.83 27.74 3.60
N TYR A 51 -2.37 26.53 3.92
CA TYR A 51 -3.06 25.66 4.91
C TYR A 51 -2.09 24.82 5.76
N VAL A 52 -1.21 25.47 6.49
CA VAL A 52 -0.53 24.86 7.64
C VAL A 52 -0.93 25.66 8.87
N ASP A 53 -1.49 24.98 9.89
CA ASP A 53 -1.81 25.64 11.15
C ASP A 53 -0.49 26.11 11.78
N ASP A 54 -0.34 27.43 11.95
CA ASP A 54 0.88 28.07 12.48
C ASP A 54 1.32 27.49 13.84
N LYS A 55 0.43 26.80 14.55
CA LYS A 55 0.71 26.12 15.82
C LYS A 55 1.58 24.87 15.68
N LEU A 56 1.61 24.23 14.52
CA LEU A 56 2.41 23.02 14.26
C LEU A 56 3.89 23.36 14.02
N VAL A 57 4.18 24.57 13.53
CA VAL A 57 5.54 25.02 13.18
C VAL A 57 6.29 25.56 14.41
N GLU A 58 5.58 26.04 15.43
CA GLU A 58 6.21 26.74 16.57
C GLU A 58 6.86 25.83 17.62
N ASN A 59 6.57 24.51 17.65
CA ASN A 59 6.95 23.66 18.78
C ASN A 59 8.14 22.72 18.57
N GLY A 60 8.73 22.59 17.39
CA GLY A 60 9.89 21.69 17.15
C GLY A 60 9.63 20.24 17.62
N SER A 61 8.36 19.78 17.59
CA SER A 61 7.97 18.48 18.11
C SER A 61 8.26 17.39 17.08
N THR A 62 8.77 16.27 17.56
CA THR A 62 8.87 15.00 16.81
C THR A 62 7.49 14.32 16.68
N GLU A 63 6.44 15.12 16.53
CA GLU A 63 5.08 14.64 16.44
C GLU A 63 4.76 14.20 15.01
N VAL A 64 4.22 13.00 14.86
CA VAL A 64 3.77 12.44 13.61
C VAL A 64 2.25 12.42 13.60
N LEU A 65 1.64 12.81 12.50
CA LEU A 65 0.19 12.77 12.31
C LEU A 65 -0.18 11.58 11.45
N VAL A 66 -1.05 10.72 11.95
CA VAL A 66 -1.62 9.61 11.18
C VAL A 66 -3.07 9.93 10.86
N LYS A 67 -3.43 9.90 9.58
CA LYS A 67 -4.75 10.29 9.07
C LYS A 67 -5.47 9.11 8.46
N ALA A 68 -6.77 8.99 8.71
CA ALA A 68 -7.65 8.06 8.05
C ALA A 68 -8.95 8.75 7.62
N TYR A 69 -9.57 8.23 6.57
CA TYR A 69 -10.78 8.78 5.99
C TYR A 69 -11.89 7.72 6.06
N VAL A 70 -13.03 8.10 6.63
CA VAL A 70 -14.16 7.20 6.85
C VAL A 70 -15.43 7.83 6.26
N ALA A 71 -16.28 7.04 5.62
CA ALA A 71 -17.56 7.53 5.13
C ALA A 71 -18.40 8.13 6.27
N VAL A 72 -19.15 9.20 5.99
CA VAL A 72 -19.90 9.91 7.02
C VAL A 72 -20.85 8.96 7.79
N GLU A 73 -21.46 8.01 7.07
CA GLU A 73 -22.41 7.05 7.63
C GLU A 73 -21.75 6.08 8.64
N GLU A 74 -20.46 5.79 8.49
CA GLU A 74 -19.68 4.85 9.31
C GLU A 74 -18.89 5.57 10.41
N SER A 75 -18.82 6.90 10.37
CA SER A 75 -17.90 7.70 11.18
C SER A 75 -18.12 7.61 12.69
N GLU A 76 -19.37 7.47 13.14
CA GLU A 76 -19.68 7.33 14.57
C GLU A 76 -19.22 5.97 15.12
N ALA A 77 -19.46 4.89 14.39
CA ALA A 77 -18.99 3.56 14.78
C ALA A 77 -17.45 3.50 14.78
N ALA A 78 -16.82 4.02 13.72
CA ALA A 78 -15.37 4.13 13.62
C ALA A 78 -14.78 4.96 14.77
N SER A 79 -15.40 6.07 15.13
CA SER A 79 -14.94 6.93 16.23
C SER A 79 -14.91 6.22 17.59
N VAL A 80 -15.89 5.38 17.86
CA VAL A 80 -15.94 4.61 19.11
C VAL A 80 -14.86 3.53 19.12
N GLY A 81 -14.71 2.81 17.99
CA GLY A 81 -13.71 1.76 17.85
C GLY A 81 -12.28 2.30 17.90
N ILE A 82 -11.96 3.32 17.11
CA ILE A 82 -10.64 3.97 17.08
C ILE A 82 -10.23 4.42 18.49
N ARG A 83 -11.15 5.08 19.21
CA ARG A 83 -10.87 5.51 20.59
C ARG A 83 -10.54 4.33 21.50
N GLY A 84 -11.32 3.24 21.44
CA GLY A 84 -11.10 2.06 22.26
C GLY A 84 -9.73 1.40 21.99
N ASP A 85 -9.35 1.30 20.71
CA ASP A 85 -8.09 0.67 20.33
C ASP A 85 -6.89 1.58 20.67
N LEU A 86 -7.02 2.90 20.53
CA LEU A 86 -5.98 3.85 20.95
C LEU A 86 -5.79 3.85 22.49
N GLU A 87 -6.89 3.75 23.28
CA GLU A 87 -6.81 3.59 24.72
C GLU A 87 -6.12 2.27 25.11
N ALA A 88 -6.41 1.18 24.41
CA ALA A 88 -5.74 -0.10 24.60
C ALA A 88 -4.24 -0.04 24.24
N LEU A 89 -3.90 0.65 23.14
CA LEU A 89 -2.50 0.90 22.76
C LEU A 89 -1.77 1.67 23.86
N ALA A 90 -2.36 2.75 24.37
CA ALA A 90 -1.76 3.55 25.45
C ALA A 90 -1.51 2.73 26.73
N GLN A 91 -2.48 1.86 27.12
CA GLN A 91 -2.34 1.00 28.29
C GLN A 91 -1.28 -0.09 28.11
N ASN A 92 -1.15 -0.66 26.92
CA ASN A 92 -0.18 -1.72 26.65
C ASN A 92 1.25 -1.20 26.41
N ALA A 93 1.39 0.08 26.08
CA ALA A 93 2.67 0.74 25.83
C ALA A 93 3.43 1.11 27.11
N GLU A 94 2.83 0.94 28.31
CA GLU A 94 3.45 1.30 29.60
C GLU A 94 4.83 0.63 29.78
N GLY A 95 5.87 1.44 29.62
CA GLY A 95 7.26 1.15 29.99
C GLY A 95 8.25 0.93 28.84
N ASN A 96 7.82 0.66 27.61
CA ASN A 96 8.73 0.34 26.49
C ASN A 96 8.55 1.17 25.21
N LEU A 97 7.41 1.83 25.02
CA LEU A 97 7.11 2.59 23.81
C LEU A 97 6.42 3.91 24.16
N PHE A 98 6.97 5.01 23.68
CA PHE A 98 6.33 6.31 23.82
C PHE A 98 5.38 6.56 22.64
N VAL A 99 4.08 6.54 22.90
CA VAL A 99 3.03 6.65 21.86
C VAL A 99 2.56 8.07 21.58
N GLY A 100 3.09 9.07 22.27
CA GLY A 100 2.64 10.48 22.11
C GLY A 100 1.33 10.75 22.83
N THR A 101 0.63 11.79 22.37
CA THR A 101 -0.64 12.24 23.00
C THR A 101 -1.83 11.39 22.61
N LEU A 102 -1.82 10.74 21.43
CA LEU A 102 -2.93 10.05 20.78
C LEU A 102 -4.18 10.94 20.66
N GLU A 103 -3.98 12.26 20.65
CA GLU A 103 -5.07 13.21 20.44
C GLU A 103 -5.71 12.96 19.08
N THR A 104 -7.03 12.88 19.07
CA THR A 104 -7.81 12.59 17.85
C THR A 104 -8.63 13.82 17.46
N VAL A 105 -8.36 14.35 16.29
CA VAL A 105 -9.13 15.45 15.69
C VAL A 105 -9.98 14.88 14.56
N LYS A 106 -11.23 15.35 14.44
CA LYS A 106 -12.15 14.97 13.37
C LYS A 106 -12.51 16.19 12.53
N ARG A 107 -12.50 16.02 11.23
CA ARG A 107 -12.91 17.07 10.29
C ARG A 107 -13.75 16.46 9.17
N GLU A 108 -14.87 17.12 8.82
CA GLU A 108 -15.59 16.80 7.59
C GLU A 108 -14.82 17.34 6.39
N VAL A 109 -14.55 16.47 5.42
CA VAL A 109 -13.83 16.81 4.18
C VAL A 109 -14.66 16.39 2.97
N ASP A 110 -14.59 17.17 1.90
CA ASP A 110 -15.15 16.74 0.63
C ASP A 110 -14.18 15.80 -0.06
N GLY A 111 -14.70 14.63 -0.48
CA GLY A 111 -13.85 13.60 -1.10
C GLY A 111 -13.19 14.06 -2.40
N ASP A 112 -13.81 14.98 -3.12
CA ASP A 112 -13.26 15.51 -4.35
C ASP A 112 -12.02 16.38 -4.06
N ASP A 113 -12.04 17.19 -3.00
CA ASP A 113 -10.89 17.99 -2.54
C ASP A 113 -9.75 17.09 -2.04
N TRP A 114 -10.09 16.01 -1.31
CA TRP A 114 -9.09 15.07 -0.79
C TRP A 114 -8.40 14.29 -1.90
N ILE A 115 -9.13 13.76 -2.86
CA ILE A 115 -8.58 13.07 -4.03
C ILE A 115 -7.64 13.98 -4.81
N GLU A 116 -7.99 15.27 -4.96
CA GLU A 116 -7.11 16.23 -5.62
C GLU A 116 -5.83 16.53 -4.81
N ILE A 117 -5.94 16.68 -3.49
CA ILE A 117 -4.79 16.93 -2.61
C ILE A 117 -3.86 15.71 -2.64
N TRP A 118 -4.41 14.51 -2.49
CA TRP A 118 -3.66 13.26 -2.53
C TRP A 118 -2.98 13.06 -3.90
N ARG A 119 -3.69 13.30 -5.01
CA ARG A 119 -3.14 13.26 -6.37
C ARG A 119 -1.97 14.23 -6.57
N LYS A 120 -2.01 15.41 -5.96
CA LYS A 120 -0.93 16.40 -6.05
C LYS A 120 0.36 15.98 -5.33
N HIS A 121 0.26 15.16 -4.29
CA HIS A 121 1.40 14.75 -3.47
C HIS A 121 1.99 13.41 -3.89
N TYR A 122 1.24 12.59 -4.58
CA TYR A 122 1.73 11.30 -5.05
C TYR A 122 2.82 11.49 -6.12
N ARG A 123 3.89 10.73 -5.99
CA ARG A 123 5.02 10.75 -6.93
C ARG A 123 5.27 9.34 -7.46
N PRO A 124 5.71 9.19 -8.73
CA PRO A 124 6.22 7.92 -9.22
C PRO A 124 7.34 7.41 -8.32
N MET A 125 7.27 6.15 -7.95
CA MET A 125 8.29 5.48 -7.12
C MET A 125 9.13 4.58 -8.00
N ARG A 126 10.45 4.56 -7.73
CA ARG A 126 11.40 3.77 -8.50
C ARG A 126 11.99 2.64 -7.66
N PHE A 127 11.88 1.42 -8.15
CA PHE A 127 12.44 0.20 -7.56
C PHE A 127 13.32 -0.50 -8.59
N GLY A 128 14.62 -0.23 -8.54
CA GLY A 128 15.53 -0.70 -9.57
C GLY A 128 15.19 -0.17 -10.96
N ARG A 129 14.74 -1.06 -11.88
CA ARG A 129 14.30 -0.73 -13.24
C ARG A 129 12.78 -0.54 -13.35
N VAL A 130 12.04 -0.75 -12.26
CA VAL A 130 10.57 -0.65 -12.24
C VAL A 130 10.16 0.69 -11.67
N TRP A 131 9.36 1.44 -12.42
CA TRP A 131 8.64 2.60 -11.94
C TRP A 131 7.21 2.21 -11.61
N VAL A 132 6.74 2.53 -10.43
CA VAL A 132 5.34 2.40 -10.02
C VAL A 132 4.71 3.77 -10.06
N CYS A 133 3.72 3.93 -10.91
CA CYS A 133 3.09 5.21 -11.20
C CYS A 133 1.57 5.09 -11.00
N PRO A 134 0.92 6.08 -10.38
CA PRO A 134 -0.54 6.18 -10.42
C PRO A 134 -1.03 6.32 -11.86
N GLU A 135 -2.23 5.84 -12.15
CA GLU A 135 -2.82 5.87 -13.50
C GLU A 135 -2.90 7.29 -14.10
N TRP A 136 -3.07 8.33 -13.26
CA TRP A 136 -3.24 9.74 -13.67
C TRP A 136 -1.92 10.50 -13.89
N ILE A 137 -0.77 9.88 -13.64
CA ILE A 137 0.55 10.49 -13.87
C ILE A 137 1.12 9.92 -15.16
N GLU A 138 1.41 10.80 -16.12
CA GLU A 138 2.23 10.44 -17.27
C GLU A 138 3.71 10.49 -16.86
N HIS A 139 4.41 9.39 -17.05
CA HIS A 139 5.81 9.27 -16.71
C HIS A 139 6.58 8.63 -17.87
N GLU A 140 7.69 9.24 -18.25
CA GLU A 140 8.59 8.68 -19.26
C GLU A 140 9.66 7.85 -18.57
N VAL A 141 9.81 6.59 -18.99
CA VAL A 141 10.83 5.66 -18.49
C VAL A 141 12.06 5.66 -19.36
N GLY A 142 13.22 5.46 -18.75
CA GLY A 142 14.49 5.36 -19.46
C GLY A 142 14.65 4.02 -20.20
N GLU A 143 15.73 3.92 -20.99
CA GLU A 143 16.06 2.69 -21.71
C GLU A 143 16.30 1.52 -20.72
N GLY A 144 15.57 0.42 -20.90
CA GLY A 144 15.64 -0.77 -20.05
C GLY A 144 14.82 -0.66 -18.75
N GLU A 145 14.14 0.45 -18.52
CA GLU A 145 13.18 0.61 -17.42
C GLU A 145 11.76 0.24 -17.88
N VAL A 146 10.90 -0.08 -16.92
CA VAL A 146 9.49 -0.40 -17.16
C VAL A 146 8.59 0.38 -16.22
N GLU A 147 7.40 0.75 -16.71
CA GLU A 147 6.38 1.42 -15.92
C GLU A 147 5.26 0.44 -15.55
N VAL A 148 4.86 0.43 -14.30
CA VAL A 148 3.68 -0.24 -13.76
C VAL A 148 2.70 0.82 -13.31
N LYS A 149 1.57 0.95 -14.00
CA LYS A 149 0.48 1.87 -13.64
C LYS A 149 -0.46 1.18 -12.66
N ILE A 150 -0.81 1.87 -11.58
CA ILE A 150 -1.71 1.36 -10.54
C ILE A 150 -2.85 2.35 -10.33
N ASP A 151 -4.09 1.84 -10.38
CA ASP A 151 -5.24 2.52 -9.78
C ASP A 151 -5.26 2.20 -8.29
N SER A 152 -4.86 3.16 -7.49
CA SER A 152 -4.77 3.06 -6.04
C SER A 152 -6.10 3.25 -5.31
N ASN A 153 -7.19 3.52 -6.03
CA ASN A 153 -8.50 3.73 -5.41
C ASN A 153 -9.22 2.43 -5.01
N MET A 154 -8.73 1.26 -5.41
CA MET A 154 -9.52 0.02 -5.35
C MET A 154 -8.99 -1.08 -4.42
N ALA A 155 -7.69 -1.14 -4.10
CA ALA A 155 -7.14 -2.22 -3.27
C ALA A 155 -5.82 -1.85 -2.59
N PHE A 156 -5.46 -2.61 -1.55
CA PHE A 156 -4.16 -2.57 -0.88
C PHE A 156 -3.02 -2.88 -1.88
N GLY A 157 -1.86 -2.24 -1.69
CA GLY A 157 -0.68 -2.47 -2.55
C GLY A 157 -0.41 -1.32 -3.52
N THR A 158 -0.42 -0.07 -3.03
CA THR A 158 -0.05 1.13 -3.81
C THR A 158 1.44 1.19 -4.17
N GLY A 159 2.25 0.30 -3.59
CA GLY A 159 3.71 0.28 -3.76
C GLY A 159 4.48 1.08 -2.71
N GLU A 160 3.82 1.85 -1.86
CA GLU A 160 4.48 2.70 -0.86
C GLU A 160 5.16 1.92 0.28
N HIS A 161 4.77 0.67 0.50
CA HIS A 161 5.33 -0.15 1.57
C HIS A 161 6.72 -0.70 1.19
N GLU A 162 7.67 -0.67 2.11
CA GLU A 162 9.04 -1.16 1.90
C GLU A 162 9.09 -2.63 1.45
N THR A 163 8.16 -3.47 1.91
CA THR A 163 8.08 -4.88 1.48
C THR A 163 7.76 -5.04 0.00
N THR A 164 6.97 -4.13 -0.58
CA THR A 164 6.67 -4.14 -2.02
C THR A 164 7.92 -3.82 -2.83
N SER A 165 8.73 -2.84 -2.40
CA SER A 165 10.01 -2.52 -3.05
C SER A 165 10.96 -3.71 -3.01
N MET A 166 11.11 -4.35 -1.86
CA MET A 166 11.95 -5.55 -1.70
C MET A 166 11.50 -6.69 -2.62
N CYS A 167 10.19 -6.96 -2.71
CA CYS A 167 9.68 -7.99 -3.61
C CYS A 167 9.94 -7.66 -5.08
N ILE A 168 9.77 -6.40 -5.51
CA ILE A 168 10.06 -5.97 -6.89
C ILE A 168 11.56 -6.10 -7.19
N GLU A 169 12.45 -5.78 -6.25
CA GLU A 169 13.88 -5.96 -6.42
C GLU A 169 14.26 -7.45 -6.55
N LEU A 170 13.69 -8.31 -5.68
CA LEU A 170 13.91 -9.76 -5.77
C LEU A 170 13.38 -10.35 -7.09
N ILE A 171 12.23 -9.88 -7.60
CA ILE A 171 11.75 -10.28 -8.93
C ILE A 171 12.79 -9.95 -10.00
N GLN A 172 13.43 -8.78 -9.95
CA GLN A 172 14.46 -8.39 -10.91
C GLN A 172 15.72 -9.28 -10.85
N ASP A 173 16.05 -9.78 -9.65
CA ASP A 173 17.26 -10.60 -9.45
C ASP A 173 17.03 -12.07 -9.82
N TYR A 174 15.85 -12.62 -9.57
CA TYR A 174 15.59 -14.06 -9.69
C TYR A 174 14.75 -14.44 -10.90
N MET A 175 13.90 -13.55 -11.41
CA MET A 175 13.04 -13.83 -12.57
C MET A 175 13.87 -13.87 -13.86
N ARG A 176 13.59 -14.85 -14.70
CA ARG A 176 14.16 -15.01 -16.04
C ARG A 176 13.13 -14.65 -17.12
N PRO A 177 13.57 -14.13 -18.25
CA PRO A 177 12.68 -14.01 -19.41
C PRO A 177 12.03 -15.35 -19.72
N THR A 178 10.73 -15.35 -19.98
CA THR A 178 9.89 -16.54 -20.26
C THR A 178 9.41 -17.34 -19.04
N ASP A 179 9.73 -16.95 -17.81
CA ASP A 179 9.22 -17.58 -16.61
C ASP A 179 7.70 -17.42 -16.49
N LEU A 180 7.05 -18.43 -15.89
CA LEU A 180 5.71 -18.32 -15.34
C LEU A 180 5.84 -17.88 -13.88
N VAL A 181 5.27 -16.73 -13.56
CA VAL A 181 5.25 -16.17 -12.21
C VAL A 181 3.91 -16.42 -11.54
N ILE A 182 3.91 -16.78 -10.27
CA ILE A 182 2.69 -16.87 -9.45
C ILE A 182 2.79 -15.79 -8.35
N ASP A 183 1.79 -14.92 -8.29
CA ASP A 183 1.66 -13.84 -7.30
C ASP A 183 0.53 -14.20 -6.32
N VAL A 184 0.89 -14.54 -5.07
CA VAL A 184 -0.03 -15.06 -4.05
C VAL A 184 -0.40 -13.96 -3.06
N GLY A 185 -1.69 -13.68 -2.94
CA GLY A 185 -2.17 -12.51 -2.20
C GLY A 185 -1.84 -11.23 -2.98
N CYS A 186 -2.26 -11.20 -4.24
CA CYS A 186 -1.76 -10.23 -5.22
C CYS A 186 -2.21 -8.79 -4.96
N GLY A 187 -3.26 -8.56 -4.16
CA GLY A 187 -3.81 -7.24 -3.89
C GLY A 187 -4.10 -6.46 -5.18
N SER A 188 -3.39 -5.37 -5.41
CA SER A 188 -3.47 -4.56 -6.63
C SER A 188 -2.92 -5.25 -7.89
N GLY A 189 -2.23 -6.38 -7.75
CA GLY A 189 -1.54 -7.09 -8.84
C GLY A 189 -0.16 -6.52 -9.19
N ILE A 190 0.36 -5.61 -8.41
CA ILE A 190 1.60 -4.87 -8.69
C ILE A 190 2.80 -5.79 -8.96
N LEU A 191 2.98 -6.86 -8.20
CA LEU A 191 4.13 -7.78 -8.35
C LEU A 191 4.00 -8.60 -9.63
N GLY A 192 2.82 -9.19 -9.89
CA GLY A 192 2.56 -9.93 -11.11
C GLY A 192 2.69 -9.08 -12.37
N ILE A 193 2.17 -7.84 -12.35
CA ILE A 193 2.30 -6.89 -13.46
C ILE A 193 3.77 -6.50 -13.66
N ALA A 194 4.50 -6.19 -12.58
CA ALA A 194 5.93 -5.89 -12.65
C ALA A 194 6.72 -7.03 -13.29
N ALA A 195 6.45 -8.28 -12.90
CA ALA A 195 7.09 -9.46 -13.47
C ALA A 195 6.85 -9.56 -15.00
N ILE A 196 5.60 -9.39 -15.46
CA ILE A 196 5.29 -9.41 -16.91
C ILE A 196 6.01 -8.28 -17.66
N LYS A 197 6.00 -7.08 -17.10
CA LYS A 197 6.69 -5.91 -17.69
C LYS A 197 8.21 -6.13 -17.78
N LEU A 198 8.79 -6.84 -16.82
CA LEU A 198 10.21 -7.21 -16.81
C LEU A 198 10.54 -8.38 -17.75
N GLY A 199 9.55 -9.02 -18.35
CA GLY A 199 9.76 -10.06 -19.37
C GLY A 199 9.27 -11.45 -19.00
N ALA A 200 8.57 -11.65 -17.89
CA ALA A 200 7.89 -12.91 -17.62
C ALA A 200 6.94 -13.26 -18.77
N LYS A 201 6.83 -14.55 -19.08
CA LYS A 201 5.95 -15.05 -20.12
C LYS A 201 4.49 -14.80 -19.76
N GLU A 202 4.12 -15.19 -18.57
CA GLU A 202 2.77 -15.14 -18.02
C GLU A 202 2.85 -14.94 -16.49
N ALA A 203 1.79 -14.41 -15.89
CA ALA A 203 1.63 -14.39 -14.45
C ALA A 203 0.24 -14.90 -14.04
N ILE A 204 0.19 -15.67 -12.95
CA ILE A 204 -1.03 -16.08 -12.28
C ILE A 204 -1.09 -15.32 -10.96
N LEU A 205 -2.13 -14.51 -10.80
CA LEU A 205 -2.35 -13.68 -9.63
C LEU A 205 -3.52 -14.24 -8.84
N THR A 206 -3.34 -14.52 -7.57
CA THR A 206 -4.40 -15.07 -6.71
C THR A 206 -4.62 -14.21 -5.49
N ASP A 207 -5.89 -14.03 -5.11
CA ASP A 207 -6.24 -13.37 -3.86
C ASP A 207 -7.54 -13.98 -3.30
N ILE A 208 -7.68 -13.93 -1.97
CA ILE A 208 -8.89 -14.39 -1.28
C ILE A 208 -9.97 -13.30 -1.25
N ASP A 209 -9.59 -12.03 -1.46
CA ASP A 209 -10.51 -10.90 -1.50
C ASP A 209 -10.97 -10.62 -2.93
N PHE A 210 -12.28 -10.65 -3.15
CA PHE A 210 -12.88 -10.30 -4.45
C PHE A 210 -12.60 -8.86 -4.87
N VAL A 211 -12.41 -7.93 -3.92
CA VAL A 211 -12.06 -6.54 -4.23
C VAL A 211 -10.64 -6.49 -4.79
N ALA A 212 -9.71 -7.22 -4.20
CA ALA A 212 -8.34 -7.35 -4.70
C ALA A 212 -8.32 -8.00 -6.11
N VAL A 213 -9.06 -9.09 -6.32
CA VAL A 213 -9.18 -9.73 -7.64
C VAL A 213 -9.70 -8.75 -8.70
N LYS A 214 -10.70 -7.95 -8.36
CA LYS A 214 -11.24 -6.93 -9.27
C LYS A 214 -10.21 -5.84 -9.57
N SER A 215 -9.50 -5.36 -8.55
CA SER A 215 -8.44 -4.37 -8.69
C SER A 215 -7.27 -4.88 -9.54
N ALA A 216 -6.79 -6.09 -9.28
CA ALA A 216 -5.72 -6.70 -10.06
C ALA A 216 -6.11 -6.86 -11.54
N ASN A 217 -7.34 -7.30 -11.84
CA ASN A 217 -7.83 -7.35 -13.22
C ASN A 217 -7.82 -5.97 -13.89
N HIS A 218 -8.36 -4.95 -13.22
CA HIS A 218 -8.37 -3.59 -13.72
C HIS A 218 -6.93 -3.08 -13.98
N ASN A 219 -6.01 -3.29 -13.05
CA ASN A 219 -4.62 -2.89 -13.20
C ASN A 219 -3.90 -3.69 -14.32
N CYS A 220 -4.23 -4.95 -14.54
CA CYS A 220 -3.73 -5.70 -15.68
C CYS A 220 -4.21 -5.10 -17.00
N GLU A 221 -5.47 -4.71 -17.10
CA GLU A 221 -6.03 -4.02 -18.28
C GLU A 221 -5.35 -2.66 -18.49
N LEU A 222 -5.21 -1.86 -17.45
CA LEU A 222 -4.55 -0.55 -17.46
C LEU A 222 -3.12 -0.64 -18.00
N ASN A 223 -2.41 -1.71 -17.70
CA ASN A 223 -1.04 -1.95 -18.17
C ASN A 223 -0.95 -2.69 -19.52
N GLY A 224 -2.08 -3.08 -20.13
CA GLY A 224 -2.12 -3.86 -21.37
C GLY A 224 -1.61 -5.29 -21.20
N MET A 225 -1.78 -5.89 -19.99
CA MET A 225 -1.24 -7.21 -19.64
C MET A 225 -2.31 -8.31 -19.55
N SER A 226 -3.57 -8.03 -19.87
CA SER A 226 -4.69 -8.98 -19.74
C SER A 226 -4.49 -10.31 -20.46
N GLU A 227 -3.75 -10.34 -21.57
CA GLU A 227 -3.46 -11.58 -22.29
C GLU A 227 -2.39 -12.45 -21.64
N LYS A 228 -1.56 -11.86 -20.75
CA LYS A 228 -0.45 -12.51 -20.06
C LYS A 228 -0.71 -12.73 -18.58
N ALA A 229 -1.74 -12.09 -18.03
CA ALA A 229 -2.13 -12.20 -16.63
C ALA A 229 -3.41 -13.03 -16.50
N THR A 230 -3.40 -13.99 -15.59
CA THR A 230 -4.60 -14.71 -15.17
C THR A 230 -4.85 -14.36 -13.70
N VAL A 231 -5.93 -13.64 -13.42
CA VAL A 231 -6.31 -13.27 -12.04
C VAL A 231 -7.43 -14.18 -11.57
N ALA A 232 -7.26 -14.81 -10.41
CA ALA A 232 -8.21 -15.76 -9.86
C ALA A 232 -8.49 -15.52 -8.38
N HIS A 233 -9.74 -15.71 -7.97
CA HIS A 233 -10.09 -15.78 -6.55
C HIS A 233 -9.66 -17.14 -6.00
N SER A 234 -8.79 -17.17 -5.00
CA SER A 234 -8.29 -18.40 -4.38
C SER A 234 -7.82 -18.14 -2.97
N ASN A 235 -8.01 -19.11 -2.08
CA ASN A 235 -7.35 -19.12 -0.79
C ASN A 235 -5.92 -19.63 -0.98
N LEU A 236 -4.96 -18.70 -1.03
CA LEU A 236 -3.56 -18.96 -1.39
C LEU A 236 -3.47 -19.69 -2.74
N LEU A 237 -3.02 -20.95 -2.72
CA LEU A 237 -2.81 -21.81 -3.91
C LEU A 237 -3.70 -23.04 -3.93
N ASP A 238 -4.76 -23.08 -3.09
CA ASP A 238 -5.59 -24.29 -2.90
C ASP A 238 -6.27 -24.76 -4.20
N ASP A 239 -6.64 -23.82 -5.08
CA ASP A 239 -7.36 -24.11 -6.31
C ASP A 239 -6.45 -24.20 -7.56
N THR A 240 -5.13 -24.15 -7.39
CA THR A 240 -4.20 -24.25 -8.52
C THR A 240 -3.26 -25.44 -8.41
N SER A 241 -3.17 -26.21 -9.49
CA SER A 241 -2.15 -27.26 -9.69
C SER A 241 -0.97 -26.79 -10.53
N VAL A 242 -0.96 -25.52 -10.93
CA VAL A 242 0.09 -24.97 -11.79
C VAL A 242 1.36 -24.78 -10.98
N LYS A 243 2.50 -25.09 -11.62
CA LYS A 243 3.83 -24.85 -11.07
C LYS A 243 4.48 -23.66 -11.76
N GLY A 244 4.82 -22.63 -10.96
CA GLY A 244 5.57 -21.46 -11.42
C GLY A 244 7.08 -21.69 -11.44
N ASP A 245 7.75 -20.90 -12.25
CA ASP A 245 9.21 -20.77 -12.23
C ASP A 245 9.64 -19.87 -11.08
N LEU A 246 8.81 -18.86 -10.75
CA LEU A 246 8.95 -17.98 -9.61
C LEU A 246 7.60 -17.84 -8.90
N VAL A 247 7.58 -17.99 -7.57
CA VAL A 247 6.40 -17.72 -6.74
C VAL A 247 6.73 -16.56 -5.80
N VAL A 248 5.92 -15.53 -5.81
CA VAL A 248 6.05 -14.34 -4.96
C VAL A 248 4.83 -14.18 -4.07
N ALA A 249 5.04 -13.70 -2.84
CA ALA A 249 3.97 -13.42 -1.89
C ALA A 249 4.37 -12.29 -0.96
N ASN A 250 3.62 -11.19 -1.00
CA ASN A 250 3.77 -10.07 -0.08
C ASN A 250 2.56 -10.00 0.85
N ILE A 251 2.52 -10.91 1.82
CA ILE A 251 1.39 -11.14 2.72
C ILE A 251 1.88 -11.20 4.17
N THR A 252 0.96 -11.24 5.13
CA THR A 252 1.33 -11.23 6.55
C THR A 252 2.12 -12.48 6.95
N ALA A 253 2.98 -12.35 7.97
CA ALA A 253 3.87 -13.42 8.42
C ALA A 253 3.11 -14.70 8.83
N ASP A 254 1.91 -14.60 9.40
CA ASP A 254 1.13 -15.76 9.79
C ASP A 254 0.56 -16.51 8.58
N VAL A 255 0.15 -15.79 7.55
CA VAL A 255 -0.31 -16.38 6.30
C VAL A 255 0.87 -16.99 5.53
N LEU A 256 2.05 -16.36 5.53
CA LEU A 256 3.28 -16.95 4.97
C LEU A 256 3.64 -18.29 5.64
N LYS A 257 3.48 -18.41 6.97
CA LYS A 257 3.67 -19.70 7.68
C LYS A 257 2.70 -20.79 7.20
N ILE A 258 1.50 -20.42 6.80
CA ILE A 258 0.53 -21.38 6.23
C ILE A 258 0.97 -21.75 4.81
N LEU A 259 1.25 -20.77 3.96
CA LEU A 259 1.69 -20.97 2.58
C LEU A 259 2.95 -21.84 2.49
N SER A 260 3.93 -21.62 3.39
CA SER A 260 5.20 -22.36 3.41
C SER A 260 5.07 -23.88 3.51
N LYS A 261 3.92 -24.39 4.00
CA LYS A 261 3.66 -25.82 4.11
C LYS A 261 3.30 -26.49 2.78
N SER A 262 2.82 -25.73 1.82
CA SER A 262 2.31 -26.23 0.54
C SER A 262 2.98 -25.62 -0.69
N ILE A 263 3.68 -24.50 -0.56
CA ILE A 263 4.24 -23.73 -1.68
C ILE A 263 5.10 -24.56 -2.64
N LEU A 264 5.86 -25.54 -2.11
CA LEU A 264 6.71 -26.40 -2.94
C LEU A 264 5.93 -27.25 -3.95
N ASN A 265 4.63 -27.45 -3.75
CA ASN A 265 3.78 -28.12 -4.72
C ASN A 265 3.55 -27.28 -5.98
N ASN A 266 3.72 -25.96 -5.85
CA ASN A 266 3.47 -24.97 -6.90
C ASN A 266 4.76 -24.30 -7.42
N VAL A 267 5.94 -24.78 -7.00
CA VAL A 267 7.24 -24.38 -7.54
C VAL A 267 7.80 -25.50 -8.40
N LYS A 268 8.35 -25.16 -9.57
CA LYS A 268 9.09 -26.13 -10.43
C LYS A 268 10.40 -26.53 -9.77
N ASP A 269 10.98 -27.67 -10.14
CA ASP A 269 12.22 -28.21 -9.53
C ASP A 269 13.41 -27.25 -9.57
N ASN A 270 13.45 -26.33 -10.53
CA ASN A 270 14.48 -25.28 -10.65
C ASN A 270 13.89 -23.86 -10.45
N GLY A 271 12.73 -23.75 -9.82
CA GLY A 271 12.06 -22.50 -9.54
C GLY A 271 12.48 -21.90 -8.19
N PHE A 272 11.98 -20.69 -7.92
CA PHE A 272 12.22 -19.93 -6.70
C PHE A 272 10.91 -19.58 -5.99
N SER A 273 10.97 -19.44 -4.66
CA SER A 273 9.85 -18.97 -3.83
C SER A 273 10.36 -18.14 -2.65
#